data_e64209eeccdce8c2c64361be10e649e3
#
_entry.id   e64209eeccdce8c2c64361be10e649e3
#
_cell.length_a   1.000
_cell.length_b   1.000
_cell.length_c   1.000
_cell.angle_alpha   90.00
_cell.angle_beta   90.00
_cell.angle_gamma   90.00
#
_symmetry.space_group_name_H-M   'P 1'
#
loop_
_entity.id
_entity.type
_entity.pdbx_description
1 polymer ?
#
loop_
_entity_poly.entity_id
_entity_poly.type
_entity_poly.pdbx_seq_one_letter_code
_entity_poly.pdbx_strand_id
1 'polypeptide(L)'
;DFKYQLEKEMPGIKWGARKAILNDLSPAATFIAYNYNTPVDVAEFEKEAKRILDECEKECSWMYETNHTAQIESSTFQMLFEQNSPKGRINYTIWSDVFLCPNCGEDIVFWEAAIDKEHGEVKDTFRCSKCNMEFSKRDCERSQIVKFDKYTNETISIAKQVPVLISYSYNGKEYKKPVDADDLKLCEIIENLKINFTVPTDLLPVGYNTQQPIRSHNFNRIHYFYTDR
;
A
#
# COMPACT_ATOMS: atom_id res chain seq x y z
N ASP A 1 25.49 29.48 17.54
CA ASP A 1 25.83 28.27 18.31
C ASP A 1 24.75 28.04 19.37
N PHE A 2 24.06 26.92 19.28
CA PHE A 2 22.93 26.52 20.17
C PHE A 2 23.36 26.49 21.65
N LYS A 3 24.59 26.07 21.93
CA LYS A 3 25.15 26.04 23.28
C LYS A 3 25.22 27.44 23.89
N TYR A 4 25.70 28.41 23.12
CA TYR A 4 25.78 29.80 23.54
C TYR A 4 24.41 30.41 23.83
N GLN A 5 23.40 30.10 23.02
CA GLN A 5 22.03 30.57 23.24
C GLN A 5 21.44 30.01 24.53
N LEU A 6 21.61 28.70 24.78
CA LEU A 6 21.14 28.06 26.02
C LEU A 6 21.82 28.59 27.28
N GLU A 7 23.12 28.85 27.23
CA GLU A 7 23.86 29.45 28.38
C GLU A 7 23.36 30.86 28.70
N LYS A 8 22.95 31.62 27.68
CA LYS A 8 22.35 32.94 27.84
C LYS A 8 20.95 32.90 28.45
N GLU A 9 20.13 31.94 28.03
CA GLU A 9 18.73 31.79 28.50
C GLU A 9 18.66 31.13 29.89
N MET A 10 19.61 30.24 30.18
CA MET A 10 19.68 29.49 31.45
C MET A 10 21.04 29.65 32.10
N PRO A 11 21.31 30.82 32.75
CA PRO A 11 22.57 31.03 33.46
C PRO A 11 22.73 30.01 34.59
N GLY A 12 23.80 29.26 34.54
CA GLY A 12 24.09 28.19 35.53
C GLY A 12 23.88 26.78 35.05
N ILE A 13 23.51 26.60 33.75
CA ILE A 13 23.44 25.26 33.15
C ILE A 13 24.83 24.60 33.21
N LYS A 14 24.89 23.38 33.72
CA LYS A 14 26.14 22.59 33.76
C LYS A 14 26.14 21.61 32.59
N TRP A 15 27.09 21.79 31.70
CA TRP A 15 27.33 20.87 30.61
C TRP A 15 28.05 19.61 31.10
N GLY A 16 27.71 18.47 30.55
CA GLY A 16 28.36 17.20 30.86
C GLY A 16 27.63 16.02 30.23
N ALA A 17 28.30 14.90 30.19
CA ALA A 17 27.69 13.65 29.78
C ALA A 17 26.73 13.16 30.86
N ARG A 18 25.50 12.82 30.46
CA ARG A 18 24.50 12.17 31.30
C ARG A 18 24.26 10.77 30.78
N LYS A 19 24.13 9.82 31.69
CA LYS A 19 23.75 8.46 31.35
C LYS A 19 22.26 8.28 31.65
N ALA A 20 21.52 7.76 30.69
CA ALA A 20 20.12 7.42 30.85
C ALA A 20 19.97 5.89 30.96
N ILE A 21 19.12 5.45 31.88
CA ILE A 21 18.64 4.06 31.92
C ILE A 21 17.26 4.06 31.32
N LEU A 22 17.12 3.37 30.19
CA LEU A 22 15.88 3.30 29.41
C LEU A 22 15.15 2.01 29.81
N ASN A 23 13.93 2.15 30.32
CA ASN A 23 13.10 1.02 30.73
C ASN A 23 11.65 1.25 30.26
N ASP A 24 11.10 0.27 29.56
CA ASP A 24 9.71 0.23 29.14
C ASP A 24 9.26 -1.23 29.03
N LEU A 25 7.96 -1.48 29.12
CA LEU A 25 7.37 -2.79 28.91
C LEU A 25 7.38 -3.21 27.43
N SER A 26 7.44 -2.25 26.53
CA SER A 26 7.50 -2.48 25.07
C SER A 26 8.94 -2.49 24.58
N PRO A 27 9.41 -3.59 23.96
CA PRO A 27 10.70 -3.61 23.26
C PRO A 27 10.84 -2.53 22.18
N ALA A 28 9.73 -2.18 21.50
CA ALA A 28 9.73 -1.11 20.50
C ALA A 28 9.98 0.26 21.13
N ALA A 29 9.39 0.55 22.31
CA ALA A 29 9.61 1.80 23.02
C ALA A 29 11.06 1.93 23.52
N THR A 30 11.64 0.86 24.06
CA THR A 30 13.07 0.86 24.46
C THR A 30 14.01 1.00 23.29
N PHE A 31 13.70 0.40 22.13
CA PHE A 31 14.47 0.55 20.89
C PHE A 31 14.43 1.99 20.36
N ILE A 32 13.25 2.62 20.32
CA ILE A 32 13.09 4.02 19.94
C ILE A 32 13.90 4.92 20.87
N ALA A 33 13.74 4.76 22.18
CA ALA A 33 14.45 5.55 23.18
C ALA A 33 15.98 5.36 23.09
N TYR A 34 16.45 4.15 22.83
CA TYR A 34 17.87 3.86 22.59
C TYR A 34 18.40 4.66 21.39
N ASN A 35 17.70 4.61 20.25
CA ASN A 35 18.13 5.33 19.04
C ASN A 35 18.16 6.85 19.23
N TYR A 36 17.20 7.43 19.95
CA TYR A 36 17.23 8.86 20.27
C TYR A 36 18.39 9.28 21.18
N ASN A 37 18.88 8.38 22.00
CA ASN A 37 19.97 8.67 22.95
C ASN A 37 21.34 8.18 22.49
N THR A 38 21.43 7.52 21.34
CA THR A 38 22.70 7.02 20.79
C THR A 38 23.19 7.98 19.71
N PRO A 39 24.38 8.60 19.88
CA PRO A 39 24.96 9.44 18.84
C PRO A 39 25.21 8.64 17.56
N VAL A 40 24.89 9.23 16.43
CA VAL A 40 25.13 8.68 15.09
C VAL A 40 25.92 9.70 14.26
N ASP A 41 26.82 9.23 13.43
CA ASP A 41 27.43 10.06 12.40
C ASP A 41 26.41 10.34 11.30
N VAL A 42 25.92 11.59 11.25
CA VAL A 42 24.87 12.00 10.32
C VAL A 42 25.32 11.89 8.87
N ALA A 43 26.59 12.17 8.58
CA ALA A 43 27.13 12.13 7.22
C ALA A 43 27.22 10.68 6.70
N GLU A 44 27.67 9.75 7.54
CA GLU A 44 27.68 8.33 7.21
C GLU A 44 26.26 7.77 7.08
N PHE A 45 25.35 8.16 7.97
CA PHE A 45 23.95 7.77 7.89
C PHE A 45 23.30 8.23 6.59
N GLU A 46 23.46 9.51 6.22
CA GLU A 46 22.90 10.05 4.97
C GLU A 46 23.48 9.36 3.74
N LYS A 47 24.78 9.08 3.73
CA LYS A 47 25.44 8.37 2.63
C LYS A 47 24.86 6.97 2.46
N GLU A 48 24.71 6.23 3.56
CA GLU A 48 24.19 4.86 3.53
C GLU A 48 22.70 4.82 3.19
N ALA A 49 21.90 5.74 3.74
CA ALA A 49 20.49 5.87 3.39
C ALA A 49 20.29 6.15 1.89
N LYS A 50 21.07 7.06 1.31
CA LYS A 50 21.05 7.33 -0.14
C LYS A 50 21.43 6.10 -0.95
N ARG A 51 22.48 5.38 -0.54
CA ARG A 51 22.90 4.14 -1.22
C ARG A 51 21.77 3.12 -1.25
N ILE A 52 21.10 2.88 -0.11
CA ILE A 52 19.99 1.95 -0.01
C ILE A 52 18.82 2.39 -0.90
N LEU A 53 18.45 3.68 -0.86
CA LEU A 53 17.36 4.21 -1.69
C LEU A 53 17.67 4.08 -3.18
N ASP A 54 18.90 4.37 -3.60
CA ASP A 54 19.33 4.25 -5.00
C ASP A 54 19.30 2.78 -5.48
N GLU A 55 19.67 1.84 -4.62
CA GLU A 55 19.59 0.40 -4.93
C GLU A 55 18.14 -0.06 -5.04
N CYS A 56 17.28 0.31 -4.08
CA CYS A 56 15.85 0.01 -4.14
C CYS A 56 15.18 0.62 -5.38
N GLU A 57 15.52 1.88 -5.73
CA GLU A 57 14.97 2.52 -6.93
C GLU A 57 15.38 1.77 -8.20
N LYS A 58 16.64 1.34 -8.32
CA LYS A 58 17.12 0.56 -9.49
C LYS A 58 16.44 -0.80 -9.60
N GLU A 59 16.19 -1.45 -8.48
CA GLU A 59 15.61 -2.79 -8.45
C GLU A 59 14.08 -2.78 -8.60
N CYS A 60 13.40 -1.79 -7.98
CA CYS A 60 11.95 -1.81 -7.79
C CYS A 60 11.19 -0.74 -8.55
N SER A 61 11.84 0.26 -9.19
CA SER A 61 11.13 1.40 -9.80
C SER A 61 10.10 0.97 -10.85
N TRP A 62 10.39 -0.06 -11.63
CA TRP A 62 9.50 -0.60 -12.65
C TRP A 62 8.16 -1.11 -12.10
N MET A 63 8.11 -1.50 -10.81
CA MET A 63 6.88 -1.95 -10.13
C MET A 63 5.89 -0.79 -9.91
N TYR A 64 6.37 0.45 -10.00
CA TYR A 64 5.60 1.67 -9.80
C TYR A 64 5.41 2.45 -11.09
N GLU A 65 5.49 1.79 -12.24
CA GLU A 65 5.27 2.40 -13.54
C GLU A 65 3.89 2.06 -14.09
N THR A 66 3.26 3.03 -14.76
CA THR A 66 2.02 2.83 -15.48
C THR A 66 2.04 3.60 -16.79
N ASN A 67 1.29 3.16 -17.80
CA ASN A 67 1.19 3.87 -19.08
C ASN A 67 0.48 5.20 -18.88
N HIS A 68 1.08 6.28 -19.40
CA HIS A 68 0.45 7.59 -19.42
C HIS A 68 -0.63 7.64 -20.49
N THR A 69 -1.88 7.82 -20.06
CA THR A 69 -3.08 7.84 -20.94
C THR A 69 -3.71 9.21 -21.07
N ALA A 70 -3.02 10.30 -20.68
CA ALA A 70 -3.54 11.64 -20.89
C ALA A 70 -3.72 11.90 -22.38
N GLN A 71 -4.96 12.22 -22.75
CA GLN A 71 -5.48 12.54 -24.07
C GLN A 71 -4.40 12.97 -25.08
N ILE A 72 -3.93 12.02 -25.86
CA ILE A 72 -3.38 12.33 -27.15
C ILE A 72 -4.61 12.67 -27.98
N GLU A 73 -4.90 13.98 -28.09
CA GLU A 73 -5.87 14.45 -29.06
C GLU A 73 -5.48 13.86 -30.40
N SER A 74 -6.24 12.86 -30.77
CA SER A 74 -6.45 12.29 -32.08
C SER A 74 -5.44 12.62 -33.21
N SER A 75 -4.59 11.69 -33.51
CA SER A 75 -4.43 11.27 -34.88
C SER A 75 -4.42 9.74 -34.96
N THR A 76 -5.30 9.21 -35.75
CA THR A 76 -5.56 7.78 -36.02
C THR A 76 -4.31 6.99 -36.47
N PHE A 77 -3.20 7.66 -36.67
CA PHE A 77 -1.94 7.10 -37.13
C PHE A 77 -1.02 6.64 -36.00
N GLN A 78 -1.20 7.12 -34.77
CA GLN A 78 -0.39 6.77 -33.60
C GLN A 78 -0.79 5.45 -32.94
N MET A 79 -2.02 4.97 -33.14
CA MET A 79 -2.49 3.67 -32.63
C MET A 79 -1.76 2.45 -33.21
N LEU A 80 -1.02 2.61 -34.29
CA LEU A 80 -0.28 1.52 -34.97
C LEU A 80 1.16 1.32 -34.42
N PHE A 81 1.63 2.18 -33.51
CA PHE A 81 3.01 2.15 -33.00
C PHE A 81 3.12 2.11 -31.47
N GLU A 82 2.08 1.64 -30.77
CA GLU A 82 1.96 1.65 -29.30
C GLU A 82 2.88 0.68 -28.53
N GLN A 83 4.07 0.39 -29.00
CA GLN A 83 5.04 -0.36 -28.19
C GLN A 83 5.82 0.49 -27.18
N ASN A 84 5.64 1.83 -27.16
CA ASN A 84 6.36 2.73 -26.24
C ASN A 84 5.48 3.87 -25.74
N SER A 85 4.37 3.56 -25.07
CA SER A 85 3.64 4.61 -24.34
C SER A 85 4.54 5.20 -23.24
N PRO A 86 4.59 6.55 -23.09
CA PRO A 86 5.37 7.16 -22.04
C PRO A 86 4.90 6.65 -20.67
N LYS A 87 5.85 6.41 -19.76
CA LYS A 87 5.57 5.87 -18.43
C LYS A 87 5.42 7.00 -17.42
N GLY A 88 4.37 6.91 -16.59
CA GLY A 88 4.22 7.70 -15.38
C GLY A 88 4.56 6.90 -14.15
N ARG A 89 4.90 7.57 -13.05
CA ARG A 89 5.18 6.96 -11.75
C ARG A 89 3.91 6.89 -10.92
N ILE A 90 3.53 5.70 -10.50
CA ILE A 90 2.37 5.46 -9.63
C ILE A 90 2.62 6.10 -8.26
N ASN A 91 1.72 6.99 -7.83
CA ASN A 91 1.70 7.57 -6.50
C ASN A 91 0.97 6.65 -5.51
N TYR A 92 -0.21 6.16 -5.94
CA TYR A 92 -0.99 5.16 -5.21
C TYR A 92 -2.00 4.47 -6.12
N THR A 93 -2.41 3.28 -5.72
CA THR A 93 -3.48 2.51 -6.34
C THR A 93 -4.62 2.32 -5.36
N ILE A 94 -5.87 2.59 -5.78
CA ILE A 94 -7.07 2.29 -5.01
C ILE A 94 -7.49 0.87 -5.32
N TRP A 95 -7.67 0.08 -4.25
CA TRP A 95 -8.19 -1.28 -4.31
C TRP A 95 -9.61 -1.32 -3.80
N SER A 96 -10.48 -2.05 -4.49
CA SER A 96 -11.88 -2.23 -4.13
C SER A 96 -12.11 -3.61 -3.56
N ASP A 97 -12.88 -3.70 -2.49
CA ASP A 97 -13.47 -4.96 -2.06
C ASP A 97 -14.42 -5.49 -3.15
N VAL A 98 -14.49 -6.81 -3.26
CA VAL A 98 -15.45 -7.52 -4.10
C VAL A 98 -16.43 -8.24 -3.21
N PHE A 99 -17.72 -8.06 -3.47
CA PHE A 99 -18.82 -8.68 -2.73
C PHE A 99 -19.56 -9.71 -3.59
N LEU A 100 -20.18 -10.67 -2.95
CA LEU A 100 -21.08 -11.62 -3.62
C LEU A 100 -22.51 -11.06 -3.62
N CYS A 101 -23.16 -11.13 -4.77
CA CYS A 101 -24.57 -10.83 -4.87
C CYS A 101 -25.37 -11.83 -4.02
N PRO A 102 -26.22 -11.39 -3.07
CA PRO A 102 -26.97 -12.30 -2.21
C PRO A 102 -28.00 -13.13 -2.95
N ASN A 103 -28.38 -12.74 -4.17
CA ASN A 103 -29.37 -13.44 -4.97
C ASN A 103 -28.76 -14.42 -5.99
N CYS A 104 -27.70 -14.03 -6.71
CA CYS A 104 -27.18 -14.85 -7.82
C CYS A 104 -25.72 -15.26 -7.65
N GLY A 105 -25.04 -14.84 -6.55
CA GLY A 105 -23.64 -15.18 -6.27
C GLY A 105 -22.61 -14.51 -7.20
N GLU A 106 -23.02 -13.54 -8.03
CA GLU A 106 -22.10 -12.82 -8.92
C GLU A 106 -21.16 -11.92 -8.12
N ASP A 107 -19.92 -11.83 -8.56
CA ASP A 107 -18.94 -10.91 -8.02
C ASP A 107 -19.29 -9.45 -8.35
N ILE A 108 -19.30 -8.60 -7.35
CA ILE A 108 -19.61 -7.17 -7.46
C ILE A 108 -18.42 -6.37 -6.96
N VAL A 109 -17.78 -5.64 -7.86
CA VAL A 109 -16.75 -4.68 -7.51
C VAL A 109 -17.41 -3.46 -6.86
N PHE A 110 -17.16 -3.25 -5.57
CA PHE A 110 -17.84 -2.23 -4.77
C PHE A 110 -17.60 -0.81 -5.30
N TRP A 111 -16.39 -0.52 -5.78
CA TRP A 111 -16.05 0.75 -6.40
C TRP A 111 -16.95 1.10 -7.58
N GLU A 112 -17.27 0.12 -8.41
CA GLU A 112 -18.07 0.35 -9.62
C GLU A 112 -19.57 0.42 -9.32
N ALA A 113 -20.04 -0.38 -8.39
CA ALA A 113 -21.46 -0.49 -8.08
C ALA A 113 -21.96 0.60 -7.11
N ALA A 114 -21.14 0.94 -6.10
CA ALA A 114 -21.59 1.75 -4.97
C ALA A 114 -20.96 3.13 -4.85
N ILE A 115 -19.89 3.44 -5.62
CA ILE A 115 -19.24 4.76 -5.53
C ILE A 115 -19.77 5.69 -6.61
N ASP A 116 -20.26 6.85 -6.19
CA ASP A 116 -20.52 7.97 -7.10
C ASP A 116 -19.16 8.62 -7.44
N LYS A 117 -18.73 8.44 -8.67
CA LYS A 117 -17.42 8.89 -9.15
C LYS A 117 -17.33 10.42 -9.29
N GLU A 118 -18.48 11.11 -9.39
CA GLU A 118 -18.52 12.57 -9.52
C GLU A 118 -18.41 13.25 -8.15
N HIS A 119 -19.12 12.73 -7.16
CA HIS A 119 -19.18 13.32 -5.82
C HIS A 119 -18.26 12.64 -4.80
N GLY A 120 -17.74 11.43 -5.12
CA GLY A 120 -16.92 10.63 -4.21
C GLY A 120 -17.72 10.02 -3.05
N GLU A 121 -19.04 10.00 -3.14
CA GLU A 121 -19.92 9.50 -2.09
C GLU A 121 -20.23 8.02 -2.27
N VAL A 122 -20.45 7.34 -1.15
CA VAL A 122 -20.86 5.93 -1.14
C VAL A 122 -22.39 5.86 -1.13
N LYS A 123 -22.98 5.19 -2.10
CA LYS A 123 -24.42 4.93 -2.15
C LYS A 123 -24.82 3.95 -1.06
N ASP A 124 -25.93 4.20 -0.40
CA ASP A 124 -26.49 3.30 0.63
C ASP A 124 -26.93 1.95 0.04
N THR A 125 -27.47 1.97 -1.19
CA THR A 125 -27.87 0.80 -1.95
C THR A 125 -27.27 0.81 -3.35
N PHE A 126 -27.04 -0.35 -3.90
CA PHE A 126 -26.54 -0.55 -5.26
C PHE A 126 -27.11 -1.82 -5.89
N ARG A 127 -26.94 -1.99 -7.20
CA ARG A 127 -27.57 -3.08 -7.96
C ARG A 127 -26.54 -4.05 -8.51
N CYS A 128 -26.92 -5.33 -8.51
CA CYS A 128 -26.17 -6.35 -9.23
C CYS A 128 -26.29 -6.15 -10.73
N SER A 129 -25.16 -6.12 -11.43
CA SER A 129 -25.11 -5.97 -12.90
C SER A 129 -25.76 -7.15 -13.64
N LYS A 130 -25.79 -8.34 -13.02
CA LYS A 130 -26.32 -9.57 -13.63
C LYS A 130 -27.82 -9.79 -13.40
N CYS A 131 -28.27 -9.70 -12.15
CA CYS A 131 -29.67 -10.00 -11.81
C CYS A 131 -30.51 -8.76 -11.48
N ASN A 132 -29.91 -7.57 -11.48
CA ASN A 132 -30.55 -6.27 -11.22
C ASN A 132 -31.20 -6.15 -9.83
N MET A 133 -30.93 -7.08 -8.90
CA MET A 133 -31.38 -6.98 -7.52
C MET A 133 -30.69 -5.82 -6.81
N GLU A 134 -31.46 -5.05 -6.06
CA GLU A 134 -30.97 -3.94 -5.24
C GLU A 134 -30.77 -4.39 -3.78
N PHE A 135 -29.66 -4.00 -3.17
CA PHE A 135 -29.31 -4.37 -1.81
C PHE A 135 -28.26 -3.38 -1.24
N SER A 136 -28.02 -3.45 0.07
CA SER A 136 -27.00 -2.68 0.75
C SER A 136 -25.71 -3.49 0.96
N LYS A 137 -24.62 -2.80 1.30
CA LYS A 137 -23.36 -3.46 1.65
C LYS A 137 -23.50 -4.46 2.81
N ARG A 138 -24.46 -4.25 3.71
CA ARG A 138 -24.71 -5.12 4.87
C ARG A 138 -25.31 -6.46 4.51
N ASP A 139 -25.98 -6.53 3.36
CA ASP A 139 -26.63 -7.74 2.85
C ASP A 139 -25.67 -8.65 2.09
N CYS A 140 -24.44 -8.21 1.88
CA CYS A 140 -23.44 -8.90 1.06
C CYS A 140 -22.33 -9.51 1.90
N GLU A 141 -21.87 -10.67 1.48
CA GLU A 141 -20.62 -11.27 1.94
C GLU A 141 -19.48 -10.87 1.01
N ARG A 142 -18.25 -10.75 1.54
CA ARG A 142 -17.07 -10.55 0.71
C ARG A 142 -16.77 -11.79 -0.11
N SER A 143 -16.52 -11.60 -1.39
CA SER A 143 -15.96 -12.65 -2.25
C SER A 143 -14.59 -13.07 -1.70
N GLN A 144 -14.28 -14.35 -1.78
CA GLN A 144 -13.06 -14.94 -1.27
C GLN A 144 -12.22 -15.46 -2.44
N ILE A 145 -10.89 -15.33 -2.31
CA ILE A 145 -9.94 -16.03 -3.16
C ILE A 145 -9.18 -17.06 -2.34
N VAL A 146 -8.95 -18.21 -2.93
CA VAL A 146 -8.10 -19.25 -2.37
C VAL A 146 -6.74 -19.18 -3.06
N LYS A 147 -5.68 -18.99 -2.29
CA LYS A 147 -4.32 -18.96 -2.81
C LYS A 147 -3.37 -19.77 -1.94
N PHE A 148 -2.28 -20.23 -2.56
CA PHE A 148 -1.19 -20.88 -1.83
C PHE A 148 -0.24 -19.82 -1.29
N ASP A 149 -0.06 -19.82 0.03
CA ASP A 149 0.93 -18.97 0.68
C ASP A 149 2.31 -19.67 0.67
N LYS A 150 3.17 -19.20 -0.20
CA LYS A 150 4.51 -19.75 -0.40
C LYS A 150 5.45 -19.58 0.80
N TYR A 151 5.13 -18.66 1.72
CA TYR A 151 5.95 -18.39 2.90
C TYR A 151 5.61 -19.30 4.08
N THR A 152 4.36 -19.71 4.20
CA THR A 152 3.90 -20.62 5.26
C THR A 152 3.66 -22.04 4.75
N ASN A 153 3.68 -22.27 3.44
CA ASN A 153 3.29 -23.52 2.78
C ASN A 153 1.85 -23.95 3.10
N GLU A 154 0.95 -22.98 3.27
CA GLU A 154 -0.45 -23.22 3.58
C GLU A 154 -1.36 -22.72 2.45
N THR A 155 -2.48 -23.40 2.24
CA THR A 155 -3.55 -22.88 1.38
C THR A 155 -4.44 -21.98 2.24
N ILE A 156 -4.60 -20.73 1.82
CA ILE A 156 -5.34 -19.72 2.56
C ILE A 156 -6.53 -19.21 1.74
N SER A 157 -7.57 -18.77 2.43
CA SER A 157 -8.70 -18.05 1.83
C SER A 157 -8.73 -16.64 2.41
N ILE A 158 -8.65 -15.64 1.54
CA ILE A 158 -8.67 -14.22 1.92
C ILE A 158 -9.72 -13.47 1.11
N ALA A 159 -10.17 -12.32 1.61
CA ALA A 159 -11.11 -11.48 0.88
C ALA A 159 -10.52 -11.03 -0.46
N LYS A 160 -11.33 -11.14 -1.51
CA LYS A 160 -10.95 -10.70 -2.86
C LYS A 160 -10.95 -9.18 -2.93
N GLN A 161 -9.85 -8.63 -3.42
CA GLN A 161 -9.71 -7.22 -3.74
C GLN A 161 -9.17 -7.06 -5.16
N VAL A 162 -9.60 -6.00 -5.85
CA VAL A 162 -9.16 -5.67 -7.21
C VAL A 162 -8.73 -4.22 -7.29
N PRO A 163 -7.66 -3.90 -8.03
CA PRO A 163 -7.26 -2.51 -8.25
C PRO A 163 -8.24 -1.84 -9.22
N VAL A 164 -8.64 -0.61 -8.94
CA VAL A 164 -9.70 0.09 -9.71
C VAL A 164 -9.28 1.46 -10.24
N LEU A 165 -8.41 2.16 -9.52
CA LEU A 165 -7.96 3.50 -9.91
C LEU A 165 -6.48 3.66 -9.55
N ILE A 166 -5.73 4.26 -10.45
CA ILE A 166 -4.32 4.61 -10.25
C ILE A 166 -4.18 6.14 -10.29
N SER A 167 -3.55 6.71 -9.26
CA SER A 167 -3.00 8.06 -9.30
C SER A 167 -1.51 7.97 -9.61
N TYR A 168 -1.05 8.74 -10.59
CA TYR A 168 0.33 8.71 -11.03
C TYR A 168 0.83 10.11 -11.43
N SER A 169 2.13 10.30 -11.40
CA SER A 169 2.81 11.52 -11.81
C SER A 169 3.50 11.33 -13.15
N TYR A 170 3.34 12.31 -14.04
CA TYR A 170 4.05 12.39 -15.30
C TYR A 170 4.42 13.84 -15.62
N ASN A 171 5.68 14.11 -15.95
CA ASN A 171 6.20 15.46 -16.22
C ASN A 171 5.80 16.50 -15.15
N GLY A 172 5.88 16.11 -13.86
CA GLY A 172 5.60 16.99 -12.73
C GLY A 172 4.11 17.29 -12.48
N LYS A 173 3.20 16.61 -13.18
CA LYS A 173 1.76 16.74 -12.98
C LYS A 173 1.16 15.42 -12.51
N GLU A 174 0.13 15.50 -11.68
CA GLU A 174 -0.65 14.34 -11.24
C GLU A 174 -1.81 14.04 -12.18
N TYR A 175 -2.02 12.76 -12.42
CA TYR A 175 -3.10 12.22 -13.25
C TYR A 175 -3.77 11.06 -12.53
N LYS A 176 -5.01 10.77 -12.95
CA LYS A 176 -5.75 9.59 -12.50
C LYS A 176 -6.27 8.84 -13.71
N LYS A 177 -6.20 7.52 -13.66
CA LYS A 177 -6.77 6.65 -14.69
C LYS A 177 -7.41 5.41 -14.06
N PRO A 178 -8.44 4.80 -14.69
CA PRO A 178 -8.83 3.45 -14.37
C PRO A 178 -7.67 2.48 -14.64
N VAL A 179 -7.67 1.36 -13.92
CA VAL A 179 -6.69 0.27 -14.13
C VAL A 179 -6.91 -0.36 -15.50
N ASP A 180 -5.85 -0.53 -16.28
CA ASP A 180 -5.88 -1.18 -17.58
C ASP A 180 -5.27 -2.60 -17.55
N ALA A 181 -5.27 -3.27 -18.71
CA ALA A 181 -4.75 -4.63 -18.84
C ALA A 181 -3.24 -4.75 -18.55
N ASP A 182 -2.46 -3.70 -18.84
CA ASP A 182 -1.02 -3.71 -18.59
C ASP A 182 -0.72 -3.53 -17.10
N ASP A 183 -1.52 -2.70 -16.41
CA ASP A 183 -1.45 -2.56 -14.95
C ASP A 183 -1.79 -3.88 -14.24
N LEU A 184 -2.80 -4.61 -14.72
CA LEU A 184 -3.16 -5.93 -14.17
C LEU A 184 -2.06 -6.96 -14.39
N LYS A 185 -1.45 -6.98 -15.58
CA LYS A 185 -0.29 -7.84 -15.87
C LYS A 185 0.89 -7.50 -14.96
N LEU A 186 1.12 -6.21 -14.71
CA LEU A 186 2.18 -5.77 -13.81
C LEU A 186 1.93 -6.30 -12.39
N CYS A 187 0.71 -6.22 -11.88
CA CYS A 187 0.34 -6.79 -10.58
C CYS A 187 0.60 -8.30 -10.55
N GLU A 188 0.21 -9.04 -11.60
CA GLU A 188 0.42 -10.49 -11.70
C GLU A 188 1.93 -10.84 -11.71
N ILE A 189 2.74 -10.09 -12.46
CA ILE A 189 4.19 -10.28 -12.49
C ILE A 189 4.78 -10.07 -11.09
N ILE A 190 4.37 -9.00 -10.39
CA ILE A 190 4.85 -8.68 -9.05
C ILE A 190 4.46 -9.78 -8.04
N GLU A 191 3.22 -10.29 -8.10
CA GLU A 191 2.75 -11.37 -7.22
C GLU A 191 3.54 -12.68 -7.41
N ASN A 192 4.00 -12.94 -8.63
CA ASN A 192 4.77 -14.15 -8.97
C ASN A 192 6.29 -13.99 -8.77
N LEU A 193 6.77 -12.81 -8.37
CA LEU A 193 8.19 -12.61 -8.08
C LEU A 193 8.65 -13.48 -6.92
N LYS A 194 9.86 -14.00 -7.07
CA LYS A 194 10.53 -14.69 -5.97
C LYS A 194 11.25 -13.67 -5.11
N ILE A 195 10.83 -13.54 -3.86
CA ILE A 195 11.53 -12.73 -2.87
C ILE A 195 12.63 -13.57 -2.23
N ASN A 196 13.86 -13.08 -2.28
CA ASN A 196 15.04 -13.76 -1.71
C ASN A 196 15.35 -13.30 -0.26
N PHE A 197 14.45 -12.54 0.34
CA PHE A 197 14.60 -12.02 1.70
C PHE A 197 13.61 -12.71 2.66
N THR A 198 13.91 -12.64 3.94
CA THR A 198 13.01 -13.13 4.98
C THR A 198 11.76 -12.24 5.04
N VAL A 199 10.60 -12.86 4.87
CA VAL A 199 9.29 -12.20 5.00
C VAL A 199 8.74 -12.49 6.40
N PRO A 200 8.29 -11.48 7.16
CA PRO A 200 7.70 -11.69 8.48
C PRO A 200 6.34 -12.36 8.35
N THR A 201 6.26 -13.63 8.78
CA THR A 201 5.04 -14.46 8.72
C THR A 201 4.30 -14.57 10.06
N ASP A 202 4.65 -13.71 11.01
CA ASP A 202 4.08 -13.75 12.36
C ASP A 202 2.57 -13.55 12.33
N LEU A 203 1.89 -14.26 13.23
CA LEU A 203 0.46 -14.07 13.46
C LEU A 203 0.22 -12.71 14.15
N LEU A 204 -0.87 -12.08 13.79
CA LEU A 204 -1.32 -10.89 14.48
C LEU A 204 -1.63 -11.22 15.96
N PRO A 205 -1.19 -10.39 16.89
CA PRO A 205 -1.52 -10.59 18.30
C PRO A 205 -3.04 -10.45 18.51
N VAL A 206 -3.58 -11.20 19.46
CA VAL A 206 -4.99 -11.09 19.82
C VAL A 206 -5.26 -9.72 20.46
N GLY A 207 -6.16 -8.95 19.88
CA GLY A 207 -6.51 -7.61 20.36
C GLY A 207 -7.69 -7.01 19.62
N TYR A 208 -8.27 -5.95 20.16
CA TYR A 208 -9.46 -5.30 19.58
C TYR A 208 -9.21 -4.83 18.14
N ASN A 209 -8.12 -4.11 17.90
CA ASN A 209 -7.79 -3.56 16.58
C ASN A 209 -7.35 -4.62 15.59
N THR A 210 -6.67 -5.67 16.03
CA THR A 210 -6.17 -6.76 15.17
C THR A 210 -7.25 -7.73 14.77
N GLN A 211 -8.38 -7.80 15.52
CA GLN A 211 -9.51 -8.64 15.13
C GLN A 211 -10.29 -8.11 13.94
N GLN A 212 -10.26 -6.80 13.68
CA GLN A 212 -11.01 -6.22 12.56
C GLN A 212 -10.54 -6.76 11.20
N PRO A 213 -9.25 -6.67 10.82
CA PRO A 213 -8.78 -7.22 9.55
C PRO A 213 -8.93 -8.75 9.46
N ILE A 214 -8.80 -9.48 10.58
CA ILE A 214 -9.03 -10.92 10.61
C ILE A 214 -10.48 -11.24 10.24
N ARG A 215 -11.46 -10.59 10.89
CA ARG A 215 -12.90 -10.84 10.64
C ARG A 215 -13.35 -10.38 9.27
N SER A 216 -12.82 -9.25 8.79
CA SER A 216 -13.30 -8.64 7.54
C SER A 216 -12.62 -9.21 6.31
N HIS A 217 -11.34 -9.57 6.38
CA HIS A 217 -10.52 -9.97 5.23
C HIS A 217 -9.78 -11.30 5.40
N ASN A 218 -9.87 -11.90 6.58
CA ASN A 218 -9.08 -13.07 6.99
C ASN A 218 -7.56 -12.80 7.00
N PHE A 219 -7.16 -11.55 7.24
CA PHE A 219 -5.76 -11.16 7.37
C PHE A 219 -5.29 -11.42 8.79
N ASN A 220 -4.78 -12.62 9.04
CA ASN A 220 -4.31 -13.05 10.35
C ASN A 220 -2.78 -13.05 10.51
N ARG A 221 -2.03 -12.71 9.46
CA ARG A 221 -0.57 -12.62 9.46
C ARG A 221 -0.10 -11.27 8.91
N ILE A 222 1.10 -10.86 9.32
CA ILE A 222 1.66 -9.54 8.96
C ILE A 222 1.80 -9.40 7.45
N HIS A 223 2.33 -10.40 6.75
CA HIS A 223 2.58 -10.31 5.31
C HIS A 223 1.31 -10.27 4.44
N TYR A 224 0.12 -10.59 4.99
CA TYR A 224 -1.13 -10.45 4.22
C TYR A 224 -1.58 -9.00 4.01
N PHE A 225 -1.00 -8.04 4.75
CA PHE A 225 -1.26 -6.61 4.52
C PHE A 225 -0.43 -6.03 3.38
N TYR A 226 0.53 -6.78 2.90
CA TYR A 226 1.41 -6.38 1.83
C TYR A 226 1.20 -7.34 0.66
N THR A 227 1.23 -6.81 -0.55
CA THR A 227 1.41 -7.66 -1.71
C THR A 227 2.85 -8.14 -1.72
N ASP A 228 3.17 -9.17 -2.50
CA ASP A 228 4.55 -9.66 -2.67
C ASP A 228 5.45 -8.63 -3.38
N ARG A 229 5.29 -7.37 -3.01
CA ARG A 229 5.99 -6.20 -3.54
C ARG A 229 7.17 -5.84 -2.67
#